data_f096188a531afe2d5eefb6775ad887c4
#
_entry.id   f096188a531afe2d5eefb6775ad887c4
#
_cell.length_a   1.000
_cell.length_b   1.000
_cell.length_c   1.000
_cell.angle_alpha   90.00
_cell.angle_beta   90.00
_cell.angle_gamma   90.00
#
_symmetry.space_group_name_H-M   'P 1'
#
loop_
_entity.id
_entity.type
_entity.pdbx_description
1 polymer ?
#
loop_
_entity_poly.entity_id
_entity_poly.type
_entity_poly.pdbx_seq_one_letter_code
_entity_poly.pdbx_strand_id
1 'polypeptide(L)'
;HYPDQIPWYYMCDDAGIYVMAETNLESHGSFQKLGAIEPSCNVPGSIPQWRDAVLERAKNNFETFKNHTSILFWSLGNESYAGDDIEAMNVYFAEKQDGRLVHYESSYYNRAYEDTISDFETRMYAKPEDVEEYLNNSPKKPYILCEFMHDMGNSMGGLGSYMKLIDKYDMYHGGFIWDFIDQAIMVKDSVTGKDVLRYGGDFDDKPADYEFSANGIVFADRKEKPAMQEVRYYYGLYR
;
A
#
# COMPACT_ATOMS: atom_id res chain seq x y z
N HIS A 1 0.96 4.03 1.14
CA HIS A 1 1.98 4.30 2.18
C HIS A 1 1.57 5.51 3.00
N TYR A 2 2.15 5.69 4.13
CA TYR A 2 2.08 6.84 5.04
C TYR A 2 1.09 7.96 4.61
N PRO A 3 0.64 8.84 5.53
CA PRO A 3 -0.32 9.89 5.19
C PRO A 3 0.20 10.86 4.13
N ASP A 4 -0.66 11.15 3.16
CA ASP A 4 -0.44 12.19 2.17
C ASP A 4 -0.50 13.60 2.76
N GLN A 5 -0.17 14.60 1.94
CA GLN A 5 -0.35 15.99 2.33
C GLN A 5 -1.83 16.32 2.52
N ILE A 6 -2.16 17.14 3.52
CA ILE A 6 -3.54 17.51 3.87
C ILE A 6 -4.37 17.98 2.65
N PRO A 7 -3.87 18.84 1.74
CA PRO A 7 -4.64 19.26 0.57
C PRO A 7 -5.09 18.11 -0.35
N TRP A 8 -4.35 17.01 -0.37
CA TRP A 8 -4.67 15.84 -1.19
C TRP A 8 -6.01 15.21 -0.77
N TYR A 9 -6.28 15.09 0.53
CA TYR A 9 -7.54 14.55 1.03
C TYR A 9 -8.73 15.42 0.64
N TYR A 10 -8.61 16.75 0.72
CA TYR A 10 -9.66 17.67 0.24
C TYR A 10 -9.91 17.52 -1.26
N MET A 11 -8.86 17.35 -2.06
CA MET A 11 -9.02 17.11 -3.50
C MET A 11 -9.71 15.77 -3.77
N CYS A 12 -9.43 14.74 -2.99
CA CYS A 12 -10.11 13.44 -3.10
C CYS A 12 -11.59 13.56 -2.71
N ASP A 13 -11.91 14.29 -1.63
CA ASP A 13 -13.29 14.56 -1.22
C ASP A 13 -14.07 15.25 -2.35
N ASP A 14 -13.50 16.30 -2.95
CA ASP A 14 -14.13 17.06 -4.02
C ASP A 14 -14.27 16.26 -5.32
N ALA A 15 -13.29 15.42 -5.64
CA ALA A 15 -13.27 14.63 -6.87
C ALA A 15 -14.02 13.29 -6.76
N GLY A 16 -14.45 12.88 -5.56
CA GLY A 16 -15.07 11.58 -5.32
C GLY A 16 -14.11 10.41 -5.49
N ILE A 17 -12.84 10.61 -5.15
CA ILE A 17 -11.81 9.56 -5.19
C ILE A 17 -11.75 8.87 -3.82
N TYR A 18 -11.96 7.57 -3.81
CA TYR A 18 -11.88 6.77 -2.59
C TYR A 18 -10.44 6.60 -2.12
N VAL A 19 -10.26 6.66 -0.80
CA VAL A 19 -8.96 6.63 -0.14
C VAL A 19 -8.91 5.52 0.89
N MET A 20 -7.80 4.80 0.93
CA MET A 20 -7.36 4.03 2.08
C MET A 20 -6.27 4.85 2.79
N ALA A 21 -6.60 5.42 3.95
CA ALA A 21 -5.67 6.26 4.68
C ALA A 21 -4.76 5.40 5.57
N GLU A 22 -3.47 5.43 5.28
CA GLU A 22 -2.50 4.58 5.96
C GLU A 22 -1.70 5.31 7.03
N THR A 23 -1.49 4.62 8.12
CA THR A 23 -0.66 5.07 9.24
C THR A 23 0.80 5.08 8.83
N ASN A 24 1.55 6.10 9.24
CA ASN A 24 3.00 6.21 9.01
C ASN A 24 3.77 5.17 9.84
N LEU A 25 3.71 3.93 9.42
CA LEU A 25 4.42 2.80 10.01
C LEU A 25 5.05 1.95 8.92
N GLU A 26 6.36 1.86 8.93
CA GLU A 26 7.14 0.97 8.09
C GLU A 26 8.41 0.53 8.80
N SER A 27 8.71 -0.77 8.76
CA SER A 27 9.93 -1.34 9.32
C SER A 27 10.48 -2.46 8.42
N HIS A 28 10.38 -2.28 7.11
CA HIS A 28 10.71 -3.26 6.06
C HIS A 28 12.09 -3.89 6.24
N GLY A 29 13.09 -3.10 6.67
CA GLY A 29 14.43 -3.62 6.90
C GLY A 29 14.49 -4.75 7.92
N SER A 30 13.64 -4.75 8.95
CA SER A 30 13.50 -5.88 9.89
C SER A 30 12.59 -6.97 9.34
N PHE A 31 11.55 -6.60 8.60
CA PHE A 31 10.59 -7.51 7.98
C PHE A 31 11.27 -8.46 6.98
N GLN A 32 12.24 -8.01 6.22
CA GLN A 32 13.03 -8.82 5.30
C GLN A 32 13.84 -9.93 5.98
N LYS A 33 14.01 -9.87 7.29
CA LYS A 33 14.66 -10.94 8.08
C LYS A 33 13.71 -12.09 8.42
N LEU A 34 12.45 -11.99 8.04
CA LEU A 34 11.43 -13.01 8.27
C LEU A 34 11.88 -14.35 7.68
N GLY A 35 11.95 -15.38 8.52
CA GLY A 35 12.42 -16.73 8.13
C GLY A 35 13.93 -16.91 7.99
N ALA A 36 14.72 -15.82 8.00
CA ALA A 36 16.19 -15.87 7.92
C ALA A 36 16.85 -15.60 9.27
N ILE A 37 16.19 -14.85 10.14
CA ILE A 37 16.66 -14.52 11.49
C ILE A 37 15.49 -14.75 12.45
N GLU A 38 15.79 -14.89 13.73
CA GLU A 38 14.78 -15.07 14.77
C GLU A 38 13.67 -14.01 14.68
N PRO A 39 12.39 -14.40 14.86
CA PRO A 39 11.25 -13.47 14.80
C PRO A 39 11.36 -12.28 15.75
N SER A 40 12.08 -12.40 16.87
CA SER A 40 12.35 -11.30 17.81
C SER A 40 13.05 -10.09 17.19
N CYS A 41 13.66 -10.25 16.01
CA CYS A 41 14.26 -9.16 15.25
C CYS A 41 13.26 -8.45 14.33
N ASN A 42 12.02 -8.94 14.20
CA ASN A 42 11.00 -8.35 13.37
C ASN A 42 10.22 -7.27 14.15
N VAL A 43 10.30 -6.04 13.68
CA VAL A 43 9.71 -4.84 14.30
C VAL A 43 8.37 -4.50 13.64
N PRO A 44 7.32 -4.05 14.37
CA PRO A 44 7.26 -3.94 15.82
C PRO A 44 6.95 -5.27 16.52
N GLY A 45 6.24 -6.19 15.87
CA GLY A 45 5.82 -7.47 16.45
C GLY A 45 5.09 -7.28 17.78
N SER A 46 5.61 -7.98 18.81
CA SER A 46 5.14 -7.86 20.20
C SER A 46 6.25 -7.29 21.10
N ILE A 47 7.01 -6.32 20.61
CA ILE A 47 8.12 -5.68 21.33
C ILE A 47 7.59 -4.46 22.09
N PRO A 48 7.44 -4.51 23.43
CA PRO A 48 6.71 -3.47 24.19
C PRO A 48 7.28 -2.06 24.02
N GLN A 49 8.55 -1.93 23.68
CA GLN A 49 9.22 -0.65 23.50
C GLN A 49 8.70 0.14 22.28
N TRP A 50 8.09 -0.55 21.31
CA TRP A 50 7.52 0.08 20.10
C TRP A 50 6.04 0.44 20.24
N ARG A 51 5.34 -0.17 21.20
CA ARG A 51 3.88 -0.07 21.32
C ARG A 51 3.36 1.37 21.34
N ASP A 52 3.92 2.22 22.19
CA ASP A 52 3.46 3.62 22.32
C ASP A 52 3.74 4.40 21.02
N ALA A 53 4.87 4.17 20.39
CA ALA A 53 5.23 4.84 19.13
C ALA A 53 4.28 4.48 17.98
N VAL A 54 3.92 3.21 17.83
CA VAL A 54 2.99 2.78 16.76
C VAL A 54 1.56 3.23 17.05
N LEU A 55 1.13 3.20 18.32
CA LEU A 55 -0.17 3.72 18.72
C LEU A 55 -0.31 5.23 18.48
N GLU A 56 0.72 6.00 18.77
CA GLU A 56 0.71 7.44 18.50
C GLU A 56 0.54 7.73 17.02
N ARG A 57 1.19 6.96 16.14
CA ARG A 57 1.05 7.08 14.69
C ARG A 57 -0.38 6.78 14.22
N ALA A 58 -1.00 5.72 14.76
CA ALA A 58 -2.40 5.40 14.49
C ALA A 58 -3.35 6.52 14.93
N LYS A 59 -3.13 7.06 16.14
CA LYS A 59 -3.89 8.20 16.68
C LYS A 59 -3.77 9.43 15.79
N ASN A 60 -2.54 9.76 15.39
CA ASN A 60 -2.28 10.92 14.54
C ASN A 60 -2.98 10.78 13.18
N ASN A 61 -2.94 9.60 12.55
CA ASN A 61 -3.64 9.35 11.31
C ASN A 61 -5.15 9.56 11.48
N PHE A 62 -5.76 8.88 12.44
CA PHE A 62 -7.20 8.97 12.68
C PHE A 62 -7.64 10.38 13.02
N GLU A 63 -7.05 11.00 14.04
CA GLU A 63 -7.50 12.31 14.55
C GLU A 63 -7.31 13.44 13.52
N THR A 64 -6.31 13.31 12.64
CA THR A 64 -6.08 14.29 11.57
C THR A 64 -7.09 14.15 10.43
N PHE A 65 -7.40 12.92 10.02
CA PHE A 65 -8.10 12.68 8.75
C PHE A 65 -9.53 12.14 8.89
N LYS A 66 -10.03 11.84 10.08
CA LYS A 66 -11.35 11.21 10.32
C LYS A 66 -12.54 11.92 9.67
N ASN A 67 -12.44 13.22 9.39
CA ASN A 67 -13.53 13.99 8.83
C ASN A 67 -13.57 14.02 7.29
N HIS A 68 -12.60 13.36 6.62
CA HIS A 68 -12.59 13.25 5.16
C HIS A 68 -13.54 12.14 4.69
N THR A 69 -14.49 12.51 3.84
CA THR A 69 -15.53 11.59 3.34
C THR A 69 -14.99 10.64 2.27
N SER A 70 -13.90 10.98 1.62
CA SER A 70 -13.20 10.13 0.67
C SER A 70 -12.57 8.88 1.32
N ILE A 71 -12.24 8.94 2.60
CA ILE A 71 -11.63 7.81 3.29
C ILE A 71 -12.67 6.72 3.55
N LEU A 72 -12.50 5.58 2.89
CA LEU A 72 -13.36 4.39 3.10
C LEU A 72 -12.75 3.40 4.06
N PHE A 73 -11.43 3.32 4.11
CA PHE A 73 -10.68 2.34 4.90
C PHE A 73 -9.52 2.99 5.63
N TRP A 74 -9.18 2.44 6.79
CA TRP A 74 -7.95 2.72 7.49
C TRP A 74 -6.95 1.60 7.25
N SER A 75 -5.67 1.94 7.09
CA SER A 75 -4.59 0.95 7.05
C SER A 75 -3.60 1.20 8.17
N LEU A 76 -3.15 0.13 8.81
CA LEU A 76 -2.30 0.22 10.01
C LEU A 76 -0.84 0.51 9.68
N GLY A 77 -0.43 0.33 8.44
CA GLY A 77 0.94 0.56 8.00
C GLY A 77 1.35 -0.38 6.89
N ASN A 78 2.63 -0.39 6.59
CA ASN A 78 3.24 -1.17 5.52
C ASN A 78 4.41 -2.01 6.05
N GLU A 79 4.55 -3.23 5.54
CA GLU A 79 5.69 -4.13 5.69
C GLU A 79 6.34 -4.12 7.08
N SER A 80 5.53 -4.20 8.12
CA SER A 80 5.94 -4.29 9.52
C SER A 80 5.36 -5.53 10.16
N TYR A 81 6.15 -6.26 10.94
CA TYR A 81 5.76 -7.59 11.41
C TYR A 81 4.58 -7.54 12.36
N ALA A 82 3.52 -8.29 12.03
CA ALA A 82 2.30 -8.38 12.82
C ALA A 82 2.55 -9.01 14.21
N GLY A 83 1.95 -8.41 15.22
CA GLY A 83 2.02 -8.81 16.62
C GLY A 83 1.13 -7.94 17.49
N ASP A 84 1.31 -8.02 18.81
CA ASP A 84 0.50 -7.32 19.81
C ASP A 84 0.49 -5.80 19.61
N ASP A 85 1.56 -5.23 19.08
CA ASP A 85 1.67 -3.79 18.88
C ASP A 85 0.75 -3.31 17.76
N ILE A 86 0.66 -4.07 16.67
CA ILE A 86 -0.25 -3.77 15.55
C ILE A 86 -1.70 -4.12 15.91
N GLU A 87 -1.92 -5.19 16.68
CA GLU A 87 -3.23 -5.48 17.23
C GLU A 87 -3.76 -4.32 18.08
N ALA A 88 -2.90 -3.71 18.90
CA ALA A 88 -3.29 -2.54 19.69
C ALA A 88 -3.69 -1.33 18.82
N MET A 89 -3.07 -1.16 17.64
CA MET A 89 -3.50 -0.14 16.69
C MET A 89 -4.91 -0.45 16.15
N ASN A 90 -5.19 -1.71 15.79
CA ASN A 90 -6.53 -2.12 15.35
C ASN A 90 -7.58 -1.90 16.44
N VAL A 91 -7.29 -2.27 17.68
CA VAL A 91 -8.17 -2.01 18.84
C VAL A 91 -8.48 -0.52 18.96
N TYR A 92 -7.48 0.36 18.81
CA TYR A 92 -7.70 1.79 18.82
C TYR A 92 -8.70 2.26 17.74
N PHE A 93 -8.57 1.80 16.50
CA PHE A 93 -9.53 2.15 15.43
C PHE A 93 -10.93 1.60 15.74
N ALA A 94 -11.03 0.36 16.20
CA ALA A 94 -12.30 -0.26 16.58
C ALA A 94 -13.03 0.50 17.70
N GLU A 95 -12.31 1.02 18.70
CA GLU A 95 -12.86 1.83 19.77
C GLU A 95 -13.47 3.16 19.29
N LYS A 96 -13.05 3.67 18.13
CA LYS A 96 -13.60 4.89 17.54
C LYS A 96 -15.01 4.71 16.98
N GLN A 97 -15.39 3.50 16.62
CA GLN A 97 -16.74 3.16 16.13
C GLN A 97 -17.20 4.03 14.96
N ASP A 98 -16.28 4.41 14.07
CA ASP A 98 -16.61 5.26 12.92
C ASP A 98 -17.20 4.48 11.73
N GLY A 99 -17.23 3.16 11.81
CA GLY A 99 -17.82 2.25 10.82
C GLY A 99 -16.93 1.92 9.63
N ARG A 100 -15.72 2.46 9.56
CA ARG A 100 -14.76 2.17 8.50
C ARG A 100 -13.99 0.89 8.81
N LEU A 101 -13.75 0.09 7.77
CA LEU A 101 -12.96 -1.13 7.89
C LEU A 101 -11.47 -0.82 8.02
N VAL A 102 -10.76 -1.72 8.71
CA VAL A 102 -9.32 -1.62 8.94
C VAL A 102 -8.59 -2.67 8.13
N HIS A 103 -7.53 -2.26 7.47
CA HIS A 103 -6.66 -3.08 6.63
C HIS A 103 -5.28 -3.26 7.27
N TYR A 104 -4.72 -4.45 7.14
CA TYR A 104 -3.30 -4.70 7.36
C TYR A 104 -2.80 -5.96 6.65
N GLU A 105 -1.73 -5.84 5.84
CA GLU A 105 -1.25 -6.93 4.97
C GLU A 105 -0.41 -7.99 5.72
N SER A 106 0.30 -7.61 6.76
CA SER A 106 1.28 -8.49 7.42
C SER A 106 0.65 -9.62 8.24
N SER A 107 -0.68 -9.64 8.39
CA SER A 107 -1.43 -10.79 8.91
C SER A 107 -1.21 -12.05 8.06
N TYR A 108 -0.84 -11.88 6.78
CA TYR A 108 -0.46 -12.99 5.92
C TYR A 108 0.79 -13.74 6.45
N TYR A 109 1.74 -13.04 7.02
CA TYR A 109 3.00 -13.62 7.53
C TYR A 109 2.91 -14.10 8.97
N ASN A 110 1.93 -13.60 9.74
CA ASN A 110 1.66 -14.06 11.11
C ASN A 110 0.18 -14.35 11.31
N ARG A 111 -0.23 -15.54 10.91
CA ARG A 111 -1.63 -15.98 10.92
C ARG A 111 -2.25 -16.08 12.30
N ALA A 112 -1.46 -16.02 13.37
CA ALA A 112 -1.99 -15.96 14.73
C ALA A 112 -2.85 -14.71 14.97
N TYR A 113 -2.61 -13.64 14.19
CA TYR A 113 -3.31 -12.35 14.28
C TYR A 113 -4.30 -12.12 13.13
N GLU A 114 -4.53 -13.10 12.24
CA GLU A 114 -5.37 -12.89 11.05
C GLU A 114 -6.80 -12.43 11.35
N ASP A 115 -7.37 -12.85 12.48
CA ASP A 115 -8.74 -12.53 12.88
C ASP A 115 -8.84 -11.22 13.69
N THR A 116 -7.73 -10.65 14.14
CA THR A 116 -7.71 -9.52 15.10
C THR A 116 -7.08 -8.24 14.57
N ILE A 117 -6.37 -8.28 13.43
CA ILE A 117 -5.63 -7.12 12.92
C ILE A 117 -6.29 -6.49 11.71
N SER A 118 -6.94 -7.25 10.83
CA SER A 118 -7.47 -6.75 9.58
C SER A 118 -8.86 -7.28 9.29
N ASP A 119 -9.73 -6.42 8.74
CA ASP A 119 -11.05 -6.82 8.24
C ASP A 119 -10.96 -7.43 6.83
N PHE A 120 -9.80 -7.38 6.20
CA PHE A 120 -9.54 -7.90 4.87
C PHE A 120 -8.59 -9.10 4.90
N GLU A 121 -8.76 -10.02 3.96
CA GLU A 121 -7.65 -10.83 3.49
C GLU A 121 -6.90 -10.02 2.45
N THR A 122 -5.58 -10.01 2.57
CA THR A 122 -4.75 -9.14 1.75
C THR A 122 -3.35 -9.72 1.60
N ARG A 123 -2.74 -9.48 0.44
CA ARG A 123 -1.37 -9.90 0.18
C ARG A 123 -0.77 -9.01 -0.90
N MET A 124 0.49 -8.63 -0.73
CA MET A 124 1.26 -7.96 -1.77
C MET A 124 1.56 -8.92 -2.92
N TYR A 125 1.37 -8.46 -4.13
CA TYR A 125 1.81 -9.14 -5.37
C TYR A 125 1.36 -10.60 -5.50
N ALA A 126 0.26 -10.99 -4.85
CA ALA A 126 -0.32 -12.31 -5.08
C ALA A 126 -0.73 -12.46 -6.53
N LYS A 127 -0.46 -13.62 -7.12
CA LYS A 127 -0.87 -13.91 -8.49
C LYS A 127 -2.40 -14.11 -8.56
N PRO A 128 -3.02 -13.93 -9.74
CA PRO A 128 -4.45 -14.18 -9.90
C PRO A 128 -4.89 -15.57 -9.40
N GLU A 129 -4.05 -16.59 -9.63
CA GLU A 129 -4.32 -17.97 -9.18
C GLU A 129 -4.32 -18.10 -7.65
N ASP A 130 -3.41 -17.40 -6.96
CA ASP A 130 -3.36 -17.40 -5.49
C ASP A 130 -4.60 -16.70 -4.89
N VAL A 131 -5.06 -15.62 -5.54
CA VAL A 131 -6.29 -14.92 -5.17
C VAL A 131 -7.51 -15.82 -5.37
N GLU A 132 -7.59 -16.50 -6.53
CA GLU A 132 -8.68 -17.45 -6.82
C GLU A 132 -8.69 -18.63 -5.86
N GLU A 133 -7.53 -19.14 -5.46
CA GLU A 133 -7.43 -20.21 -4.47
C GLU A 133 -8.11 -19.80 -3.17
N TYR A 134 -7.82 -18.62 -2.63
CA TYR A 134 -8.48 -18.10 -1.44
C TYR A 134 -10.01 -17.97 -1.65
N LEU A 135 -10.41 -17.33 -2.75
CA LEU A 135 -11.82 -17.03 -3.03
C LEU A 135 -12.68 -18.29 -3.26
N ASN A 136 -12.08 -19.39 -3.73
CA ASN A 136 -12.76 -20.66 -3.92
C ASN A 136 -12.84 -21.51 -2.65
N ASN A 137 -12.09 -21.18 -1.60
CA ASN A 137 -11.99 -21.97 -0.36
C ASN A 137 -12.79 -21.38 0.80
N SER A 138 -14.05 -20.98 0.57
CA SER A 138 -14.94 -20.41 1.58
C SER A 138 -14.34 -19.19 2.27
N PRO A 139 -14.11 -18.10 1.53
CA PRO A 139 -13.45 -16.91 2.05
C PRO A 139 -14.20 -16.31 3.23
N LYS A 140 -13.51 -16.01 4.31
CA LYS A 140 -14.08 -15.39 5.52
C LYS A 140 -14.14 -13.87 5.42
N LYS A 141 -13.21 -13.27 4.68
CA LYS A 141 -13.02 -11.82 4.57
C LYS A 141 -12.97 -11.39 3.12
N PRO A 142 -13.39 -10.17 2.80
CA PRO A 142 -13.16 -9.60 1.48
C PRO A 142 -11.67 -9.54 1.17
N TYR A 143 -11.31 -9.79 -0.09
CA TYR A 143 -9.93 -9.79 -0.56
C TYR A 143 -9.60 -8.49 -1.28
N ILE A 144 -8.50 -7.87 -0.89
CA ILE A 144 -7.93 -6.71 -1.57
C ILE A 144 -6.41 -6.88 -1.70
N LEU A 145 -5.85 -6.51 -2.85
CA LEU A 145 -4.41 -6.47 -3.03
C LEU A 145 -3.90 -5.10 -2.59
N CYS A 146 -3.20 -5.05 -1.45
CA CYS A 146 -2.65 -3.78 -0.95
C CYS A 146 -1.60 -3.20 -1.90
N GLU A 147 -0.87 -4.07 -2.60
CA GLU A 147 -0.01 -3.71 -3.72
C GLU A 147 -0.04 -4.79 -4.79
N PHE A 148 -0.13 -4.38 -6.05
CA PHE A 148 -0.01 -5.27 -7.19
C PHE A 148 0.50 -4.51 -8.43
N MET A 149 0.81 -5.23 -9.49
CA MET A 149 1.17 -4.64 -10.79
C MET A 149 2.36 -3.67 -10.70
N HIS A 150 3.42 -4.07 -10.01
CA HIS A 150 4.65 -3.29 -9.82
C HIS A 150 5.23 -2.83 -11.16
N ASP A 151 5.19 -1.51 -11.44
CA ASP A 151 5.53 -0.93 -12.74
C ASP A 151 6.99 -0.45 -12.83
N MET A 152 7.94 -1.32 -12.45
CA MET A 152 9.37 -1.03 -12.55
C MET A 152 9.95 -1.49 -13.88
N GLY A 153 10.69 -0.61 -14.55
CA GLY A 153 11.36 -0.92 -15.81
C GLY A 153 10.39 -1.17 -16.95
N ASN A 154 10.49 -2.32 -17.60
CA ASN A 154 9.62 -2.71 -18.70
C ASN A 154 8.48 -3.62 -18.22
N SER A 155 7.93 -3.31 -17.08
CA SER A 155 6.82 -4.06 -16.53
C SER A 155 5.52 -3.28 -16.63
N MET A 156 4.61 -3.73 -16.03
CA MET A 156 3.21 -3.88 -15.88
C MET A 156 2.56 -4.43 -17.16
N GLY A 157 1.91 -5.57 -16.98
CA GLY A 157 1.12 -6.23 -18.04
C GLY A 157 0.23 -7.30 -17.43
N GLY A 158 -0.89 -7.59 -18.08
CA GLY A 158 -1.82 -8.63 -17.64
C GLY A 158 -2.79 -8.17 -16.53
N LEU A 159 -3.01 -6.86 -16.36
CA LEU A 159 -4.00 -6.31 -15.41
C LEU A 159 -5.39 -6.93 -15.59
N GLY A 160 -5.77 -7.24 -16.84
CA GLY A 160 -7.03 -7.90 -17.15
C GLY A 160 -7.25 -9.24 -16.45
N SER A 161 -6.20 -9.94 -16.05
CA SER A 161 -6.31 -11.20 -15.32
C SER A 161 -6.82 -10.98 -13.89
N TYR A 162 -6.46 -9.89 -13.26
CA TYR A 162 -6.98 -9.48 -11.95
C TYR A 162 -8.38 -8.88 -12.05
N MET A 163 -8.60 -8.01 -13.04
CA MET A 163 -9.87 -7.30 -13.18
C MET A 163 -11.04 -8.24 -13.45
N LYS A 164 -10.83 -9.34 -14.18
CA LYS A 164 -11.85 -10.39 -14.39
C LYS A 164 -12.32 -11.06 -13.10
N LEU A 165 -11.51 -11.03 -12.04
CA LEU A 165 -11.89 -11.61 -10.75
C LEU A 165 -12.97 -10.79 -10.06
N ILE A 166 -13.07 -9.49 -10.34
CA ILE A 166 -14.12 -8.59 -9.81
C ILE A 166 -15.51 -9.07 -10.26
N ASP A 167 -15.64 -9.42 -11.55
CA ASP A 167 -16.92 -9.91 -12.09
C ASP A 167 -17.26 -11.33 -11.64
N LYS A 168 -16.25 -12.10 -11.21
CA LYS A 168 -16.39 -13.52 -10.86
C LYS A 168 -16.67 -13.75 -9.39
N TYR A 169 -16.15 -12.89 -8.52
CA TYR A 169 -16.18 -13.11 -7.07
C TYR A 169 -16.60 -11.86 -6.31
N ASP A 170 -17.76 -11.91 -5.65
CA ASP A 170 -18.29 -10.80 -4.83
C ASP A 170 -17.35 -10.39 -3.68
N MET A 171 -16.47 -11.30 -3.24
CA MET A 171 -15.51 -11.05 -2.16
C MET A 171 -14.18 -10.48 -2.64
N TYR A 172 -13.99 -10.24 -3.95
CA TYR A 172 -12.77 -9.62 -4.48
C TYR A 172 -13.00 -8.16 -4.82
N HIS A 173 -12.19 -7.28 -4.25
CA HIS A 173 -12.35 -5.81 -4.37
C HIS A 173 -11.20 -5.13 -5.13
N GLY A 174 -10.42 -5.91 -5.89
CA GLY A 174 -9.32 -5.35 -6.69
C GLY A 174 -8.05 -5.08 -5.88
N GLY A 175 -7.39 -3.97 -6.15
CA GLY A 175 -6.12 -3.67 -5.50
C GLY A 175 -5.57 -2.30 -5.87
N PHE A 176 -4.43 -1.97 -5.27
CA PHE A 176 -3.70 -0.73 -5.48
C PHE A 176 -2.45 -0.99 -6.31
N ILE A 177 -2.33 -0.32 -7.45
CA ILE A 177 -1.15 -0.44 -8.31
C ILE A 177 0.06 0.19 -7.64
N TRP A 178 1.17 -0.52 -7.59
CA TRP A 178 2.46 0.05 -7.18
C TRP A 178 3.27 0.48 -8.41
N ASP A 179 3.39 1.78 -8.71
CA ASP A 179 2.67 2.84 -8.02
C ASP A 179 2.09 3.85 -9.03
N PHE A 180 1.76 5.05 -8.59
CA PHE A 180 1.10 6.02 -9.46
C PHE A 180 2.10 6.84 -10.27
N ILE A 181 3.18 7.33 -9.64
CA ILE A 181 4.08 8.32 -10.24
C ILE A 181 5.54 8.10 -9.88
N ASP A 182 6.42 8.13 -10.87
CA ASP A 182 7.86 8.08 -10.64
C ASP A 182 8.33 9.17 -9.69
N GLN A 183 9.14 8.80 -8.71
CA GLN A 183 9.74 9.70 -7.73
C GLN A 183 11.08 10.20 -8.26
N ALA A 184 11.07 11.19 -9.15
CA ALA A 184 12.26 11.77 -9.74
C ALA A 184 12.23 13.29 -9.75
N ILE A 185 13.42 13.90 -9.78
CA ILE A 185 13.62 15.34 -9.78
C ILE A 185 14.18 15.78 -11.15
N MET A 186 13.55 16.79 -11.73
CA MET A 186 14.06 17.39 -12.96
C MET A 186 15.31 18.22 -12.68
N VAL A 187 16.41 17.90 -13.34
CA VAL A 187 17.67 18.61 -13.21
C VAL A 187 18.26 18.93 -14.59
N LYS A 188 19.09 19.96 -14.63
CA LYS A 188 19.90 20.27 -15.81
C LYS A 188 21.14 19.37 -15.83
N ASP A 189 21.25 18.50 -16.84
CA ASP A 189 22.43 17.67 -17.02
C ASP A 189 23.64 18.53 -17.36
N SER A 190 24.72 18.39 -16.59
CA SER A 190 25.91 19.24 -16.70
C SER A 190 26.75 19.01 -17.97
N VAL A 191 26.57 17.83 -18.62
CA VAL A 191 27.31 17.48 -19.83
C VAL A 191 26.56 17.89 -21.08
N THR A 192 25.28 17.58 -21.14
CA THR A 192 24.46 17.81 -22.35
C THR A 192 23.69 19.13 -22.32
N GLY A 193 23.53 19.74 -21.15
CA GLY A 193 22.72 20.95 -20.94
C GLY A 193 21.21 20.70 -21.08
N LYS A 194 20.77 19.45 -21.21
CA LYS A 194 19.34 19.08 -21.30
C LYS A 194 18.72 18.88 -19.93
N ASP A 195 17.41 19.07 -19.85
CA ASP A 195 16.64 18.68 -18.69
C ASP A 195 16.48 17.16 -18.68
N VAL A 196 16.81 16.53 -17.55
CA VAL A 196 16.73 15.08 -17.34
C VAL A 196 16.10 14.79 -15.99
N LEU A 197 15.36 13.69 -15.90
CA LEU A 197 14.85 13.18 -14.64
C LEU A 197 15.92 12.34 -13.96
N ARG A 198 16.15 12.58 -12.67
CA ARG A 198 17.06 11.81 -11.82
C ARG A 198 16.38 11.38 -10.53
N TYR A 199 16.75 10.21 -10.03
CA TYR A 199 16.25 9.66 -8.78
C TYR A 199 17.41 9.30 -7.83
N GLY A 200 17.08 8.75 -6.67
CA GLY A 200 18.05 8.37 -5.64
C GLY A 200 19.19 7.51 -6.18
N GLY A 201 20.42 7.84 -5.82
CA GLY A 201 21.65 7.29 -6.36
C GLY A 201 22.30 8.14 -7.45
N ASP A 202 21.54 8.96 -8.18
CA ASP A 202 22.06 9.87 -9.21
C ASP A 202 22.71 11.16 -8.66
N PHE A 203 22.57 11.41 -7.37
CA PHE A 203 23.04 12.58 -6.65
C PHE A 203 24.22 12.30 -5.72
N ASP A 204 24.95 11.20 -5.96
CA ASP A 204 26.01 10.68 -5.07
C ASP A 204 25.49 10.34 -3.66
N ASP A 205 24.19 10.20 -3.49
CA ASP A 205 23.51 9.84 -2.27
C ASP A 205 23.53 8.30 -2.07
N LYS A 206 23.86 7.89 -0.85
CA LYS A 206 23.90 6.45 -0.46
C LYS A 206 23.54 6.30 1.02
N PRO A 207 22.76 5.28 1.37
CA PRO A 207 22.15 4.25 0.49
C PRO A 207 21.04 4.83 -0.39
N ALA A 208 20.75 4.16 -1.51
CA ALA A 208 19.65 4.49 -2.42
C ALA A 208 19.09 3.22 -3.06
N ASP A 209 17.79 3.23 -3.35
CA ASP A 209 17.08 2.10 -3.95
C ASP A 209 16.97 2.19 -5.48
N TYR A 210 17.64 3.18 -6.07
CA TYR A 210 17.81 3.37 -7.51
C TYR A 210 16.46 3.33 -8.27
N GLU A 211 16.32 2.38 -9.22
CA GLU A 211 15.14 2.21 -10.08
C GLU A 211 13.84 1.90 -9.31
N PHE A 212 13.90 1.52 -8.04
CA PHE A 212 12.71 1.39 -7.19
C PHE A 212 12.00 2.73 -6.93
N SER A 213 12.59 3.84 -7.32
CA SER A 213 11.94 5.15 -7.36
C SER A 213 11.20 5.42 -8.68
N ALA A 214 11.22 4.50 -9.64
CA ALA A 214 10.66 4.64 -10.98
C ALA A 214 9.58 3.60 -11.30
N ASN A 215 8.64 3.43 -10.39
CA ASN A 215 7.57 2.42 -10.44
C ASN A 215 6.20 2.99 -10.86
N GLY A 216 6.13 4.29 -11.17
CA GLY A 216 4.88 4.95 -11.51
C GLY A 216 4.30 4.50 -12.85
N ILE A 217 2.97 4.47 -12.97
CA ILE A 217 2.27 4.35 -14.27
C ILE A 217 2.34 5.64 -15.08
N VAL A 218 2.84 6.71 -14.47
CA VAL A 218 3.23 7.96 -15.13
C VAL A 218 4.63 8.36 -14.72
N PHE A 219 5.35 9.03 -15.63
CA PHE A 219 6.65 9.63 -15.33
C PHE A 219 6.53 10.79 -14.33
N ALA A 220 7.63 11.17 -13.70
CA ALA A 220 7.66 12.30 -12.76
C ALA A 220 7.21 13.65 -13.37
N ASP A 221 7.35 13.82 -14.69
CA ASP A 221 6.82 14.98 -15.44
C ASP A 221 5.34 14.82 -15.83
N ARG A 222 4.67 13.81 -15.32
CA ARG A 222 3.25 13.49 -15.54
C ARG A 222 2.90 12.92 -16.91
N LYS A 223 3.89 12.63 -17.75
CA LYS A 223 3.63 11.90 -19.00
C LYS A 223 3.24 10.46 -18.70
N GLU A 224 2.28 9.96 -19.43
CA GLU A 224 1.80 8.58 -19.28
C GLU A 224 2.82 7.57 -19.80
N LYS A 225 3.05 6.51 -19.03
CA LYS A 225 3.75 5.33 -19.54
C LYS A 225 2.79 4.43 -20.34
N PRO A 226 3.29 3.52 -21.17
CA PRO A 226 2.43 2.62 -21.96
C PRO A 226 1.40 1.85 -21.14
N ALA A 227 1.73 1.45 -19.92
CA ALA A 227 0.86 0.76 -18.98
C ALA A 227 -0.44 1.52 -18.67
N MET A 228 -0.44 2.87 -18.71
CA MET A 228 -1.61 3.70 -18.46
C MET A 228 -2.78 3.39 -19.43
N GLN A 229 -2.52 2.88 -20.62
CA GLN A 229 -3.58 2.50 -21.56
C GLN A 229 -4.40 1.32 -21.02
N GLU A 230 -3.74 0.32 -20.43
CA GLU A 230 -4.38 -0.84 -19.83
C GLU A 230 -5.17 -0.41 -18.57
N VAL A 231 -4.56 0.41 -17.72
CA VAL A 231 -5.22 0.96 -16.51
C VAL A 231 -6.48 1.74 -16.89
N ARG A 232 -6.38 2.65 -17.86
CA ARG A 232 -7.52 3.45 -18.32
C ARG A 232 -8.65 2.58 -18.86
N TYR A 233 -8.33 1.53 -19.61
CA TYR A 233 -9.33 0.63 -20.12
C TYR A 233 -10.06 -0.12 -19.02
N TYR A 234 -9.34 -0.83 -18.17
CA TYR A 234 -9.95 -1.68 -17.15
C TYR A 234 -10.62 -0.88 -16.03
N TYR A 235 -9.98 0.16 -15.51
CA TYR A 235 -10.60 1.01 -14.47
C TYR A 235 -11.82 1.78 -15.01
N GLY A 236 -11.86 2.05 -16.32
CA GLY A 236 -13.01 2.65 -16.97
C GLY A 236 -14.26 1.77 -17.01
N LEU A 237 -14.10 0.44 -16.86
CA LEU A 237 -15.23 -0.50 -16.86
C LEU A 237 -16.01 -0.48 -15.52
N TYR A 238 -15.37 -0.05 -14.43
CA TYR A 238 -15.92 -0.11 -13.07
C TYR A 238 -16.14 1.30 -12.47
N ARG A 239 -16.82 2.16 -13.21
CA ARG A 239 -17.15 3.54 -12.77
C ARG A 239 -18.52 3.61 -12.15
#